data_465a83dffb2e3163cfb32a5c5b4288f1
#
_entry.id   465a83dffb2e3163cfb32a5c5b4288f1
#
_cell.length_a   1.000
_cell.length_b   1.000
_cell.length_c   1.000
_cell.angle_alpha   90.00
_cell.angle_beta   90.00
_cell.angle_gamma   90.00
#
_symmetry.space_group_name_H-M   'P 1'
#
loop_
_entity.id
_entity.type
_entity.pdbx_description
1 polymer ?
#
loop_
_entity_poly.entity_id
_entity_poly.type
_entity_poly.pdbx_seq_one_letter_code
_entity_poly.pdbx_strand_id
1 'polypeptide(L)'
;FNQGSFETSSSSLDLALDGSGFFIVNDGQGNFYTRNGQFRLNDDGEVQLLTDQILQGHRITNGIVGTTLEDVDLAGVQSAPNASTNFTLGANLNGASSAGVTFNSPISLFNSSGAQVVMNVQFTKQAVGNNWTYSASLPAGAGSITAGASGTLNFNTNGQLSGVNGGGLANQTFTLDFSTANPPAAAQTMTWNLVNPNTGATNGKMRRFAA
;
A
#
# COMPACT_ATOMS: atom_id res chain seq x y z
N PHE A 1 35.10 -29.79 12.50
CA PHE A 1 33.66 -29.86 12.54
C PHE A 1 33.16 -29.59 11.11
N ASN A 2 32.32 -30.47 10.54
CA ASN A 2 31.69 -30.26 9.26
C ASN A 2 30.34 -29.58 9.47
N GLN A 3 29.94 -28.71 8.53
CA GLN A 3 28.62 -28.09 8.48
C GLN A 3 27.56 -29.17 8.33
N GLY A 4 26.53 -29.17 9.19
CA GLY A 4 25.36 -30.03 9.02
C GLY A 4 24.43 -29.54 7.88
N SER A 5 23.52 -30.39 7.45
CA SER A 5 22.47 -29.98 6.50
C SER A 5 21.49 -29.00 7.16
N PHE A 6 21.02 -28.00 6.38
CA PHE A 6 19.95 -27.13 6.82
C PHE A 6 18.61 -27.86 6.80
N GLU A 7 17.84 -27.72 7.85
CA GLU A 7 16.46 -28.19 7.91
C GLU A 7 15.52 -26.98 7.94
N THR A 8 14.35 -27.12 7.32
CA THR A 8 13.33 -26.08 7.36
C THR A 8 12.54 -26.15 8.66
N SER A 9 12.41 -25.01 9.34
CA SER A 9 11.58 -24.86 10.54
C SER A 9 10.23 -24.20 10.19
N SER A 10 9.24 -24.41 11.04
CA SER A 10 7.94 -23.73 10.98
C SER A 10 7.95 -22.37 11.70
N SER A 11 8.98 -22.06 12.47
CA SER A 11 9.16 -20.78 13.16
C SER A 11 9.84 -19.75 12.24
N SER A 12 9.25 -18.57 12.11
CA SER A 12 9.83 -17.46 11.33
C SER A 12 11.04 -16.81 12.00
N LEU A 13 11.31 -17.12 13.27
CA LEU A 13 12.42 -16.58 14.04
C LEU A 13 13.60 -17.54 14.13
N ASP A 14 13.46 -18.77 13.63
CA ASP A 14 14.57 -19.71 13.62
C ASP A 14 15.58 -19.31 12.55
N LEU A 15 16.83 -19.17 12.95
CA LEU A 15 17.95 -18.74 12.12
C LEU A 15 19.04 -19.80 12.06
N ALA A 16 19.64 -20.00 10.91
CA ALA A 16 20.79 -20.87 10.74
C ALA A 16 21.97 -20.08 10.18
N LEU A 17 23.17 -20.36 10.69
CA LEU A 17 24.42 -19.76 10.19
C LEU A 17 25.05 -20.66 9.14
N ASP A 18 25.31 -20.09 7.96
CA ASP A 18 26.14 -20.72 6.93
C ASP A 18 27.60 -20.33 7.12
N GLY A 19 28.47 -21.30 7.12
CA GLY A 19 29.90 -21.10 7.33
C GLY A 19 30.35 -21.05 8.79
N SER A 20 31.48 -20.36 9.05
CA SER A 20 32.09 -20.24 10.38
C SER A 20 31.61 -18.96 11.07
N GLY A 21 31.02 -19.10 12.24
CA GLY A 21 30.52 -17.97 13.02
C GLY A 21 29.62 -18.42 14.14
N PHE A 22 29.17 -17.48 14.96
CA PHE A 22 28.28 -17.71 16.09
C PHE A 22 27.30 -16.56 16.22
N PHE A 23 26.12 -16.83 16.70
CA PHE A 23 25.25 -15.81 17.25
C PHE A 23 25.84 -15.30 18.56
N ILE A 24 25.76 -14.00 18.79
CA ILE A 24 26.11 -13.38 20.06
C ILE A 24 24.84 -13.20 20.85
N VAL A 25 24.80 -13.69 22.06
CA VAL A 25 23.66 -13.56 22.97
C VAL A 25 24.12 -13.02 24.31
N ASN A 26 23.26 -12.32 25.03
CA ASN A 26 23.55 -11.71 26.33
C ASN A 26 22.55 -12.16 27.38
N ASP A 27 23.02 -12.47 28.60
CA ASP A 27 22.17 -12.85 29.74
C ASP A 27 22.04 -11.74 30.80
N GLY A 28 22.49 -10.52 30.48
CA GLY A 28 22.57 -9.37 31.40
C GLY A 28 23.88 -9.31 32.19
N GLN A 29 24.71 -10.36 32.17
CA GLN A 29 26.01 -10.41 32.87
C GLN A 29 27.18 -10.45 31.88
N GLY A 30 26.93 -10.84 30.62
CA GLY A 30 27.95 -10.89 29.59
C GLY A 30 27.48 -11.49 28.27
N ASN A 31 28.38 -11.44 27.28
CA ASN A 31 28.12 -12.00 25.97
C ASN A 31 28.57 -13.45 25.86
N PHE A 32 27.72 -14.27 25.29
CA PHE A 32 27.97 -15.68 24.98
C PHE A 32 27.87 -15.91 23.48
N TYR A 33 28.47 -16.99 23.02
CA TYR A 33 28.50 -17.36 21.61
C TYR A 33 27.83 -18.72 21.43
N THR A 34 26.87 -18.79 20.52
CA THR A 34 26.11 -20.02 20.26
C THR A 34 25.88 -20.24 18.77
N ARG A 35 25.66 -21.49 18.38
CA ARG A 35 25.12 -21.85 17.06
C ARG A 35 23.65 -22.25 17.10
N ASN A 36 23.06 -22.30 18.30
CA ASN A 36 21.64 -22.51 18.42
C ASN A 36 20.90 -21.26 17.92
N GLY A 37 20.08 -21.44 16.89
CA GLY A 37 19.31 -20.38 16.26
C GLY A 37 17.80 -20.52 16.51
N GLN A 38 17.39 -21.27 17.53
CA GLN A 38 15.97 -21.36 17.93
C GLN A 38 15.61 -20.15 18.79
N PHE A 39 15.10 -19.11 18.14
CA PHE A 39 14.74 -17.86 18.80
C PHE A 39 13.22 -17.71 18.97
N ARG A 40 12.84 -16.93 19.97
CA ARG A 40 11.48 -16.48 20.23
C ARG A 40 11.47 -15.01 20.62
N LEU A 41 10.31 -14.37 20.63
CA LEU A 41 10.14 -13.05 21.24
C LEU A 41 9.80 -13.22 22.72
N ASN A 42 10.35 -12.35 23.56
CA ASN A 42 9.90 -12.15 24.92
C ASN A 42 8.72 -11.17 24.98
N ASP A 43 8.21 -10.88 26.16
CA ASP A 43 7.08 -9.98 26.36
C ASP A 43 7.41 -8.50 26.01
N ASP A 44 8.69 -8.14 26.02
CA ASP A 44 9.19 -6.81 25.67
C ASP A 44 9.46 -6.67 24.14
N GLY A 45 9.36 -7.77 23.39
CA GLY A 45 9.60 -7.80 21.94
C GLY A 45 11.03 -8.07 21.53
N GLU A 46 11.91 -8.42 22.46
CA GLU A 46 13.29 -8.76 22.19
C GLU A 46 13.42 -10.21 21.72
N VAL A 47 14.36 -10.44 20.81
CA VAL A 47 14.66 -11.77 20.27
C VAL A 47 15.56 -12.52 21.24
N GLN A 48 15.09 -13.61 21.83
CA GLN A 48 15.85 -14.40 22.78
C GLN A 48 15.86 -15.89 22.44
N LEU A 49 16.86 -16.61 22.96
CA LEU A 49 16.88 -18.07 22.98
C LEU A 49 15.79 -18.63 23.91
N LEU A 50 15.52 -19.93 23.78
CA LEU A 50 14.64 -20.64 24.73
C LEU A 50 15.20 -20.66 26.15
N THR A 51 16.47 -20.34 26.32
CA THR A 51 17.22 -20.24 27.58
C THR A 51 17.35 -18.79 28.08
N ASP A 52 16.52 -17.88 27.56
CA ASP A 52 16.34 -16.47 27.96
C ASP A 52 17.51 -15.52 27.68
N GLN A 53 18.56 -15.94 26.96
CA GLN A 53 19.59 -15.01 26.51
C GLN A 53 19.09 -14.21 25.29
N ILE A 54 19.26 -12.88 25.32
CA ILE A 54 18.84 -11.95 24.28
C ILE A 54 19.86 -11.93 23.14
N LEU A 55 19.40 -12.03 21.91
CA LEU A 55 20.23 -11.94 20.71
C LEU A 55 20.81 -10.53 20.57
N GLN A 56 22.10 -10.45 20.31
CA GLN A 56 22.80 -9.20 20.06
C GLN A 56 23.05 -8.96 18.57
N GLY A 57 22.96 -7.72 18.15
CA GLY A 57 23.20 -7.34 16.77
C GLY A 57 23.71 -5.91 16.62
N HIS A 58 24.13 -5.59 15.41
CA HIS A 58 24.47 -4.21 15.03
C HIS A 58 23.29 -3.57 14.31
N ARG A 59 22.84 -2.41 14.79
CA ARG A 59 21.78 -1.65 14.11
C ARG A 59 22.28 -1.12 12.77
N ILE A 60 21.46 -1.26 11.73
CA ILE A 60 21.72 -0.66 10.41
C ILE A 60 20.85 0.58 10.27
N THR A 61 21.48 1.73 10.07
CA THR A 61 20.77 3.00 9.85
C THR A 61 21.21 3.58 8.49
N ASN A 62 20.26 3.80 7.59
CA ASN A 62 20.52 4.29 6.22
C ASN A 62 21.58 3.46 5.45
N GLY A 63 21.59 2.14 5.64
CA GLY A 63 22.55 1.23 5.01
C GLY A 63 23.93 1.17 5.66
N ILE A 64 24.16 1.92 6.74
CA ILE A 64 25.43 1.91 7.50
C ILE A 64 25.27 1.02 8.73
N VAL A 65 26.17 0.05 8.87
CA VAL A 65 26.21 -0.84 10.04
C VAL A 65 26.82 -0.08 11.21
N GLY A 66 26.12 -0.04 12.33
CA GLY A 66 26.61 0.51 13.59
C GLY A 66 27.78 -0.30 14.18
N THR A 67 28.56 0.31 15.04
CA THR A 67 29.70 -0.34 15.69
C THR A 67 29.38 -0.90 17.07
N THR A 68 28.24 -0.54 17.64
CA THR A 68 27.78 -1.00 18.96
C THR A 68 26.93 -2.25 18.82
N LEU A 69 27.15 -3.24 19.68
CA LEU A 69 26.22 -4.35 19.86
C LEU A 69 25.07 -3.89 20.72
N GLU A 70 23.86 -4.17 20.28
CA GLU A 70 22.60 -3.84 20.94
C GLU A 70 21.71 -5.08 20.97
N ASP A 71 20.77 -5.12 21.91
CA ASP A 71 19.71 -6.12 21.94
C ASP A 71 18.89 -6.05 20.65
N VAL A 72 18.61 -7.20 20.05
CA VAL A 72 17.75 -7.27 18.85
C VAL A 72 16.31 -7.19 19.33
N ASP A 73 15.78 -5.97 19.32
CA ASP A 73 14.41 -5.65 19.68
C ASP A 73 13.55 -5.46 18.42
N LEU A 74 12.48 -6.23 18.32
CA LEU A 74 11.45 -6.14 17.29
C LEU A 74 10.17 -5.45 17.80
N ALA A 75 10.14 -5.00 19.07
CA ALA A 75 9.04 -4.19 19.57
C ALA A 75 9.01 -2.87 18.77
N GLY A 76 7.90 -2.64 18.10
CA GLY A 76 7.74 -1.44 17.26
C GLY A 76 8.40 -1.49 15.87
N VAL A 77 9.05 -2.59 15.48
CA VAL A 77 9.42 -2.83 14.07
C VAL A 77 8.14 -3.12 13.28
N GLN A 78 7.37 -2.08 13.06
CA GLN A 78 6.28 -2.12 12.09
C GLN A 78 6.85 -1.71 10.72
N SER A 79 6.50 -2.47 9.68
CA SER A 79 6.72 -1.99 8.33
C SER A 79 6.11 -0.60 8.22
N ALA A 80 6.92 0.40 7.84
CA ALA A 80 6.40 1.75 7.67
C ALA A 80 5.17 1.69 6.74
N PRO A 81 4.05 2.29 7.13
CA PRO A 81 2.85 2.25 6.31
C PRO A 81 3.14 2.87 4.94
N ASN A 82 2.77 2.17 3.88
CA ASN A 82 2.89 2.70 2.53
C ASN A 82 1.55 3.31 2.12
N ALA A 83 1.54 4.63 1.93
CA ALA A 83 0.41 5.33 1.37
C ALA A 83 0.11 4.85 -0.07
N SER A 84 -1.17 4.72 -0.41
CA SER A 84 -1.57 4.40 -1.78
C SER A 84 -1.19 5.55 -2.72
N THR A 85 -0.43 5.26 -3.77
CA THR A 85 0.02 6.28 -4.75
C THR A 85 -0.75 6.23 -6.06
N ASN A 86 -1.38 5.10 -6.36
CA ASN A 86 -2.16 4.92 -7.57
C ASN A 86 -3.26 3.87 -7.40
N PHE A 87 -4.25 3.91 -8.29
CA PHE A 87 -5.29 2.89 -8.38
C PHE A 87 -5.75 2.72 -9.82
N THR A 88 -6.34 1.57 -10.10
CA THR A 88 -7.04 1.29 -11.35
C THR A 88 -8.47 0.89 -11.02
N LEU A 89 -9.43 1.58 -11.59
CA LEU A 89 -10.85 1.32 -11.42
C LEU A 89 -11.41 0.73 -12.70
N GLY A 90 -12.05 -0.42 -12.60
CA GLY A 90 -12.84 -1.01 -13.68
C GLY A 90 -14.32 -0.67 -13.47
N ALA A 91 -14.96 -0.08 -14.45
CA ALA A 91 -16.40 0.20 -14.43
C ALA A 91 -17.04 -0.08 -15.79
N ASN A 92 -18.19 -0.72 -15.75
CA ASN A 92 -19.05 -0.93 -16.90
C ASN A 92 -20.25 0.01 -16.78
N LEU A 93 -20.20 1.10 -17.54
CA LEU A 93 -21.24 2.13 -17.50
C LEU A 93 -22.27 1.83 -18.61
N ASN A 94 -23.54 1.70 -18.25
CA ASN A 94 -24.59 1.41 -19.23
C ASN A 94 -24.88 2.64 -20.10
N GLY A 95 -24.56 2.53 -21.39
CA GLY A 95 -24.73 3.61 -22.36
C GLY A 95 -26.18 4.01 -22.64
N ALA A 96 -27.13 3.09 -22.44
CA ALA A 96 -28.54 3.33 -22.61
C ALA A 96 -29.22 3.99 -21.39
N SER A 97 -28.48 4.17 -20.29
CA SER A 97 -29.03 4.84 -19.11
C SER A 97 -29.54 6.24 -19.43
N SER A 98 -30.63 6.62 -18.81
CA SER A 98 -31.14 7.99 -18.85
C SER A 98 -30.16 8.97 -18.20
N ALA A 99 -30.18 10.22 -18.64
CA ALA A 99 -29.42 11.29 -18.01
C ALA A 99 -29.72 11.36 -16.49
N GLY A 100 -28.69 11.61 -15.69
CA GLY A 100 -28.82 11.68 -14.24
C GLY A 100 -28.72 10.35 -13.52
N VAL A 101 -28.76 9.21 -14.20
CA VAL A 101 -28.50 7.90 -13.55
C VAL A 101 -27.08 7.85 -13.03
N THR A 102 -26.94 7.38 -11.79
CA THR A 102 -25.66 7.31 -11.09
C THR A 102 -25.21 5.87 -10.88
N PHE A 103 -23.88 5.69 -10.84
CA PHE A 103 -23.23 4.45 -10.48
C PHE A 103 -22.10 4.77 -9.48
N ASN A 104 -22.03 4.05 -8.37
CA ASN A 104 -21.02 4.25 -7.33
C ASN A 104 -20.00 3.13 -7.32
N SER A 105 -18.74 3.47 -7.15
CA SER A 105 -17.64 2.52 -7.02
C SER A 105 -16.75 2.88 -5.84
N PRO A 106 -16.80 2.11 -4.75
CA PRO A 106 -15.90 2.30 -3.63
C PRO A 106 -14.49 1.80 -3.95
N ILE A 107 -13.48 2.52 -3.48
CA ILE A 107 -12.06 2.21 -3.63
C ILE A 107 -11.41 2.28 -2.26
N SER A 108 -10.83 1.17 -1.82
CA SER A 108 -10.00 1.15 -0.60
C SER A 108 -8.62 1.68 -0.88
N LEU A 109 -8.17 2.61 -0.08
CA LEU A 109 -6.83 3.19 -0.13
C LEU A 109 -6.25 3.29 1.30
N PHE A 110 -4.95 3.42 1.40
CA PHE A 110 -4.26 3.60 2.67
C PHE A 110 -3.60 4.97 2.69
N ASN A 111 -3.73 5.67 3.81
CA ASN A 111 -3.02 6.94 4.03
C ASN A 111 -1.59 6.70 4.56
N SER A 112 -0.83 7.75 4.79
CA SER A 112 0.56 7.67 5.27
C SER A 112 0.70 7.16 6.72
N SER A 113 -0.39 7.12 7.49
CA SER A 113 -0.42 6.50 8.82
C SER A 113 -0.81 5.01 8.77
N GLY A 114 -1.07 4.45 7.57
CA GLY A 114 -1.52 3.06 7.38
C GLY A 114 -3.01 2.85 7.60
N ALA A 115 -3.77 3.89 7.89
CA ALA A 115 -5.21 3.77 8.04
C ALA A 115 -5.89 3.57 6.68
N GLN A 116 -6.80 2.60 6.62
CA GLN A 116 -7.60 2.36 5.44
C GLN A 116 -8.73 3.39 5.34
N VAL A 117 -8.85 3.99 4.17
CA VAL A 117 -9.93 4.93 3.84
C VAL A 117 -10.64 4.45 2.58
N VAL A 118 -11.97 4.50 2.58
CA VAL A 118 -12.77 4.13 1.41
C VAL A 118 -13.21 5.39 0.68
N MET A 119 -12.57 5.67 -0.45
CA MET A 119 -13.00 6.73 -1.37
C MET A 119 -14.14 6.22 -2.25
N ASN A 120 -15.24 6.97 -2.37
CA ASN A 120 -16.32 6.65 -3.27
C ASN A 120 -16.21 7.48 -4.55
N VAL A 121 -16.17 6.81 -5.70
CA VAL A 121 -16.26 7.47 -7.02
C VAL A 121 -17.63 7.24 -7.59
N GLN A 122 -18.43 8.30 -7.67
CA GLN A 122 -19.75 8.29 -8.28
C GLN A 122 -19.65 8.73 -9.74
N PHE A 123 -20.23 7.96 -10.62
CA PHE A 123 -20.40 8.30 -12.04
C PHE A 123 -21.83 8.73 -12.30
N THR A 124 -22.02 9.81 -13.08
CA THR A 124 -23.35 10.31 -13.45
C THR A 124 -23.45 10.43 -14.96
N LYS A 125 -24.47 9.81 -15.55
CA LYS A 125 -24.74 9.87 -16.99
C LYS A 125 -25.13 11.28 -17.40
N GLN A 126 -24.46 11.82 -18.43
CA GLN A 126 -24.77 13.12 -18.98
C GLN A 126 -25.89 13.07 -20.03
N ALA A 127 -26.62 14.18 -20.17
CA ALA A 127 -27.73 14.30 -21.12
C ALA A 127 -27.28 14.32 -22.59
N VAL A 128 -26.05 14.80 -22.83
CA VAL A 128 -25.52 14.97 -24.17
C VAL A 128 -24.36 14.03 -24.43
N GLY A 129 -24.41 13.36 -25.57
CA GLY A 129 -23.34 12.46 -26.00
C GLY A 129 -23.18 11.21 -25.16
N ASN A 130 -22.04 10.57 -25.31
CA ASN A 130 -21.67 9.35 -24.60
C ASN A 130 -20.87 9.65 -23.31
N ASN A 131 -21.14 10.80 -22.67
CA ASN A 131 -20.32 11.29 -21.59
C ASN A 131 -20.86 10.89 -20.22
N TRP A 132 -19.96 10.70 -19.27
CA TRP A 132 -20.22 10.53 -17.87
C TRP A 132 -19.37 11.49 -17.06
N THR A 133 -19.92 12.13 -16.07
CA THR A 133 -19.12 12.82 -15.06
C THR A 133 -18.75 11.85 -13.94
N TYR A 134 -17.60 12.06 -13.32
CA TYR A 134 -17.26 11.42 -12.07
C TYR A 134 -17.13 12.46 -10.96
N SER A 135 -17.45 12.04 -9.74
CA SER A 135 -17.25 12.80 -8.52
C SER A 135 -16.72 11.86 -7.44
N ALA A 136 -15.57 12.18 -6.90
CA ALA A 136 -14.93 11.42 -5.83
C ALA A 136 -15.19 12.10 -4.48
N SER A 137 -15.45 11.30 -3.45
CA SER A 137 -15.67 11.78 -2.09
C SER A 137 -15.06 10.84 -1.07
N LEU A 138 -14.67 11.37 0.09
CA LEU A 138 -14.26 10.62 1.27
C LEU A 138 -15.41 10.61 2.29
N PRO A 139 -15.45 9.60 3.16
CA PRO A 139 -16.39 9.59 4.29
C PRO A 139 -16.16 10.79 5.21
N ALA A 140 -17.21 11.21 5.90
CA ALA A 140 -17.12 12.27 6.89
C ALA A 140 -16.04 11.94 7.95
N GLY A 141 -15.16 12.89 8.25
CA GLY A 141 -14.07 12.72 9.21
C GLY A 141 -12.84 11.95 8.69
N ALA A 142 -12.87 11.46 7.44
CA ALA A 142 -11.73 10.73 6.87
C ALA A 142 -10.78 11.63 6.05
N GLY A 143 -10.94 12.95 6.10
CA GLY A 143 -10.17 13.91 5.31
C GLY A 143 -10.98 14.55 4.19
N SER A 144 -10.30 15.20 3.25
CA SER A 144 -10.90 15.88 2.10
C SER A 144 -10.13 15.64 0.81
N ILE A 145 -10.81 15.86 -0.34
CA ILE A 145 -10.16 15.86 -1.66
C ILE A 145 -10.02 17.31 -2.10
N THR A 146 -8.79 17.80 -2.17
CA THR A 146 -8.48 19.21 -2.46
C THR A 146 -8.30 19.48 -3.94
N ALA A 147 -7.98 18.46 -4.75
CA ALA A 147 -7.90 18.56 -6.20
C ALA A 147 -8.29 17.23 -6.87
N GLY A 148 -8.81 17.32 -8.09
CA GLY A 148 -9.18 16.16 -8.91
C GLY A 148 -10.49 15.50 -8.54
N ALA A 149 -11.25 16.05 -7.58
CA ALA A 149 -12.48 15.42 -7.05
C ALA A 149 -13.54 15.16 -8.12
N SER A 150 -13.52 15.82 -9.24
CA SER A 150 -14.53 15.65 -10.30
C SER A 150 -13.95 15.84 -11.69
N GLY A 151 -14.65 15.28 -12.67
CA GLY A 151 -14.29 15.45 -14.08
C GLY A 151 -15.27 14.74 -15.00
N THR A 152 -14.96 14.75 -16.30
CA THR A 152 -15.81 14.15 -17.35
C THR A 152 -15.04 13.06 -18.07
N LEU A 153 -15.68 11.91 -18.27
CA LEU A 153 -15.20 10.80 -19.08
C LEU A 153 -15.94 10.81 -20.41
N ASN A 154 -15.20 10.89 -21.50
CA ASN A 154 -15.71 10.89 -22.85
C ASN A 154 -15.53 9.49 -23.48
N PHE A 155 -16.60 8.93 -24.03
CA PHE A 155 -16.57 7.62 -24.69
C PHE A 155 -16.88 7.76 -26.16
N ASN A 156 -16.19 7.00 -26.99
CA ASN A 156 -16.48 6.92 -28.43
C ASN A 156 -17.74 6.09 -28.70
N THR A 157 -18.14 5.99 -29.97
CA THR A 157 -19.33 5.21 -30.41
C THR A 157 -19.21 3.72 -30.11
N ASN A 158 -17.98 3.20 -30.03
CA ASN A 158 -17.69 1.78 -29.69
C ASN A 158 -17.70 1.53 -28.18
N GLY A 159 -18.03 2.51 -27.36
CA GLY A 159 -18.06 2.39 -25.92
C GLY A 159 -16.69 2.39 -25.24
N GLN A 160 -15.62 2.75 -25.93
CA GLN A 160 -14.29 2.87 -25.37
C GLN A 160 -14.06 4.29 -24.84
N LEU A 161 -13.37 4.42 -23.70
CA LEU A 161 -12.94 5.71 -23.19
C LEU A 161 -12.02 6.37 -24.22
N SER A 162 -12.35 7.59 -24.65
CA SER A 162 -11.63 8.33 -25.68
C SER A 162 -10.96 9.61 -25.17
N GLY A 163 -11.38 10.09 -23.98
CA GLY A 163 -10.80 11.29 -23.39
C GLY A 163 -11.30 11.57 -22.00
N VAL A 164 -10.68 12.52 -21.35
CA VAL A 164 -11.02 12.99 -20.01
C VAL A 164 -11.02 14.51 -20.00
N ASN A 165 -12.02 15.11 -19.36
CA ASN A 165 -12.15 16.58 -19.23
C ASN A 165 -12.13 17.35 -20.56
N GLY A 166 -12.65 16.76 -21.62
CA GLY A 166 -12.65 17.36 -22.97
C GLY A 166 -11.30 17.29 -23.71
N GLY A 167 -10.28 16.70 -23.09
CA GLY A 167 -8.98 16.43 -23.70
C GLY A 167 -8.86 15.00 -24.22
N GLY A 168 -7.63 14.59 -24.53
CA GLY A 168 -7.30 13.21 -24.88
C GLY A 168 -7.31 12.28 -23.68
N LEU A 169 -6.93 11.03 -23.93
CA LEU A 169 -6.74 10.03 -22.87
C LEU A 169 -5.57 10.43 -21.96
N ALA A 170 -5.84 10.58 -20.68
CA ALA A 170 -4.84 10.89 -19.66
C ALA A 170 -5.24 10.29 -18.31
N ASN A 171 -4.23 9.94 -17.51
CA ASN A 171 -4.44 9.62 -16.11
C ASN A 171 -4.97 10.83 -15.34
N GLN A 172 -5.73 10.58 -14.29
CA GLN A 172 -6.25 11.65 -13.44
C GLN A 172 -5.55 11.63 -12.09
N THR A 173 -5.25 12.81 -11.56
CA THR A 173 -4.57 12.96 -10.27
C THR A 173 -5.54 13.52 -9.25
N PHE A 174 -5.54 12.91 -8.06
CA PHE A 174 -6.29 13.36 -6.89
C PHE A 174 -5.30 13.84 -5.84
N THR A 175 -5.58 14.95 -5.21
CA THR A 175 -4.88 15.39 -4.00
C THR A 175 -5.80 15.20 -2.81
N LEU A 176 -5.37 14.38 -1.86
CA LEU A 176 -6.10 14.02 -0.66
C LEU A 176 -5.43 14.68 0.54
N ASP A 177 -6.19 15.35 1.36
CA ASP A 177 -5.72 15.94 2.62
C ASP A 177 -6.33 15.16 3.79
N PHE A 178 -5.46 14.55 4.59
CA PHE A 178 -5.82 13.77 5.77
C PHE A 178 -5.44 14.46 7.09
N SER A 179 -5.10 15.76 7.05
CA SER A 179 -4.72 16.51 8.27
C SER A 179 -5.83 16.54 9.33
N THR A 180 -7.09 16.45 8.90
CA THR A 180 -8.28 16.43 9.78
C THR A 180 -8.81 15.01 10.04
N ALA A 181 -8.16 13.97 9.51
CA ALA A 181 -8.53 12.57 9.77
C ALA A 181 -8.15 12.14 11.20
N ASN A 182 -8.69 11.03 11.64
CA ASN A 182 -8.30 10.42 12.93
C ASN A 182 -7.91 8.94 12.73
N PRO A 183 -6.62 8.58 12.88
CA PRO A 183 -5.49 9.47 13.17
C PRO A 183 -5.15 10.39 11.99
N PRO A 184 -4.59 11.60 12.25
CA PRO A 184 -4.20 12.51 11.18
C PRO A 184 -3.03 11.93 10.37
N ALA A 185 -3.00 12.27 9.08
CA ALA A 185 -1.94 11.83 8.19
C ALA A 185 -1.55 12.95 7.21
N ALA A 186 -0.38 12.81 6.60
CA ALA A 186 0.09 13.76 5.60
C ALA A 186 -0.81 13.76 4.36
N ALA A 187 -0.87 14.88 3.67
CA ALA A 187 -1.50 14.96 2.37
C ALA A 187 -0.79 14.05 1.37
N GLN A 188 -1.55 13.43 0.49
CA GLN A 188 -1.02 12.52 -0.52
C GLN A 188 -1.62 12.77 -1.89
N THR A 189 -0.83 12.47 -2.91
CA THR A 189 -1.27 12.51 -4.29
C THR A 189 -1.47 11.10 -4.81
N MET A 190 -2.63 10.84 -5.43
CA MET A 190 -2.96 9.56 -6.03
C MET A 190 -3.24 9.71 -7.52
N THR A 191 -2.79 8.75 -8.30
CA THR A 191 -3.04 8.69 -9.74
C THR A 191 -4.07 7.61 -10.06
N TRP A 192 -5.15 8.01 -10.69
CA TRP A 192 -6.06 7.06 -11.33
C TRP A 192 -5.51 6.66 -12.70
N ASN A 193 -5.08 5.43 -12.83
CA ASN A 193 -4.47 4.90 -14.04
C ASN A 193 -5.55 4.51 -15.07
N LEU A 194 -5.97 5.47 -15.87
CA LEU A 194 -6.90 5.28 -17.00
C LEU A 194 -6.18 4.79 -18.26
N VAL A 195 -4.91 5.09 -18.37
CA VAL A 195 -4.05 4.78 -19.53
C VAL A 195 -2.98 3.77 -19.14
N ASN A 196 -2.77 2.79 -19.99
CA ASN A 196 -1.66 1.85 -19.85
C ASN A 196 -0.34 2.57 -20.21
N PRO A 197 0.63 2.66 -19.30
CA PRO A 197 1.87 3.39 -19.54
C PRO A 197 2.71 2.81 -20.68
N ASN A 198 2.57 1.51 -20.97
CA ASN A 198 3.37 0.83 -22.00
C ASN A 198 2.79 0.96 -23.41
N THR A 199 1.47 1.16 -23.54
CA THR A 199 0.79 1.16 -24.84
C THR A 199 0.12 2.47 -25.19
N GLY A 200 -0.04 3.38 -24.20
CA GLY A 200 -0.83 4.60 -24.36
C GLY A 200 -2.33 4.37 -24.56
N ALA A 201 -2.76 3.11 -24.61
CA ALA A 201 -4.16 2.73 -24.73
C ALA A 201 -4.88 2.79 -23.38
N THR A 202 -6.21 2.78 -23.40
CA THR A 202 -7.01 2.63 -22.17
C THR A 202 -6.61 1.37 -21.42
N ASN A 203 -6.61 1.40 -20.10
CA ASN A 203 -6.38 0.21 -19.26
C ASN A 203 -7.45 -0.88 -19.44
N GLY A 204 -8.34 -0.73 -20.42
CA GLY A 204 -9.33 -1.72 -20.83
C GLY A 204 -10.45 -2.00 -19.82
N LYS A 205 -10.37 -1.39 -18.64
CA LYS A 205 -11.31 -1.62 -17.53
C LYS A 205 -12.47 -0.62 -17.48
N MET A 206 -12.37 0.49 -18.23
CA MET A 206 -13.47 1.46 -18.35
C MET A 206 -14.13 1.30 -19.70
N ARG A 207 -15.36 0.78 -19.69
CA ARG A 207 -16.18 0.59 -20.89
C ARG A 207 -17.59 1.08 -20.67
N ARG A 208 -18.22 1.52 -21.74
CA ARG A 208 -19.64 1.79 -21.84
C ARG A 208 -20.25 0.71 -22.73
N PHE A 209 -21.22 -0.03 -22.22
CA PHE A 209 -21.98 -0.93 -23.07
C PHE A 209 -23.13 -0.17 -23.75
N ALA A 210 -23.31 -0.42 -25.04
CA ALA A 210 -24.58 -0.16 -25.71
C ALA A 210 -25.54 -1.29 -25.29
N ALA A 211 -26.79 -0.94 -25.00
CA ALA A 211 -27.87 -1.93 -24.88
C ALA A 211 -28.17 -2.51 -26.25
#